data_f7d4c8ee629fef7beca8717d22a302d3
#
_entry.id   f7d4c8ee629fef7beca8717d22a302d3
#
_cell.length_a   1.000
_cell.length_b   1.000
_cell.length_c   1.000
_cell.angle_alpha   90.00
_cell.angle_beta   90.00
_cell.angle_gamma   90.00
#
_symmetry.space_group_name_H-M   'P 1'
#
loop_
_entity.id
_entity.type
_entity.pdbx_description
1 polymer ?
#
loop_
_entity_poly.entity_id
_entity_poly.type
_entity_poly.pdbx_seq_one_letter_code
_entity_poly.pdbx_strand_id
1 'polypeptide(L)'
;MRNAQSTGRGNRPGFRVITLATIVIVVGAGLGALGAYLLTGHRDSNRPQATPRDCTLSAILVNPCRPWFGAAANGNPGASDSKVAQFDYLEKLVGQRLDIFRDYHSAPGSNALGDLPLNGDELRIVRRPGTYIDVNWKPAATFALADGSNATVNRQIDHVAASIKSIAPHKVFMTIWWEPQNDVTSDPGGNCYLNPRATGGSTTEYIAMWRNVESRFRAAGVTNVIWAMDYQAPPNGMYDCLVPRLWPGNGLVDWVVYDTYSRNPYATWDNTVGRFYHVLSNDSTPSVNFNSKPWGLGEFGTCSNPSPTAASDFYVQAKSAFDANTYPKLKMYLAYADTGGPRAGPGCLSNYNQNGQPDATKQANFNEFAKAVLARR
;
A
#
# COMPACT_ATOMS: atom_id res chain seq x y z
N MET A 1 -18.12 16.43 59.67
CA MET A 1 -18.75 17.75 59.88
C MET A 1 -19.30 18.14 58.54
N ARG A 2 -20.60 17.93 58.38
CA ARG A 2 -21.71 18.88 58.37
C ARG A 2 -21.60 19.89 57.23
N ASN A 3 -22.46 19.65 56.22
CA ASN A 3 -23.60 20.45 55.77
C ASN A 3 -23.22 21.65 54.83
N ALA A 4 -23.95 22.02 53.80
CA ALA A 4 -25.40 21.95 53.59
C ALA A 4 -25.74 22.20 52.12
N GLN A 5 -26.90 21.69 51.77
CA GLN A 5 -27.76 21.94 50.61
C GLN A 5 -28.05 23.44 50.34
N SER A 6 -28.31 23.79 49.09
CA SER A 6 -29.32 24.79 48.78
C SER A 6 -29.96 24.53 47.42
N THR A 7 -31.24 24.37 47.45
CA THR A 7 -32.26 24.20 46.42
C THR A 7 -32.63 25.55 45.79
N GLY A 8 -32.92 25.59 44.49
CA GLY A 8 -33.56 26.70 43.84
C GLY A 8 -34.35 26.29 42.61
N ARG A 9 -35.65 26.03 42.80
CA ARG A 9 -36.69 25.89 41.76
C ARG A 9 -37.07 27.27 41.25
N GLY A 10 -37.26 27.41 39.91
CA GLY A 10 -37.90 28.55 39.30
C GLY A 10 -38.60 28.14 38.01
N ASN A 11 -39.92 28.29 38.02
CA ASN A 11 -40.90 27.92 37.00
C ASN A 11 -40.95 28.85 35.78
N ARG A 12 -41.22 28.27 34.63
CA ARG A 12 -41.97 28.60 33.40
C ARG A 12 -42.70 29.97 33.31
N PRO A 13 -43.18 30.49 32.14
CA PRO A 13 -43.74 29.75 30.99
C PRO A 13 -43.31 30.22 29.58
N GLY A 14 -43.60 29.46 28.62
CA GLY A 14 -43.84 29.31 27.28
C GLY A 14 -44.43 30.47 26.45
N PHE A 15 -43.90 30.57 25.19
CA PHE A 15 -44.69 31.17 24.11
C PHE A 15 -44.48 30.32 22.82
N ARG A 16 -45.62 29.81 22.37
CA ARG A 16 -45.74 29.22 21.01
C ARG A 16 -46.02 30.36 20.03
N VAL A 17 -45.22 30.48 19.01
CA VAL A 17 -45.59 31.25 17.82
C VAL A 17 -45.73 30.25 16.67
N ILE A 18 -46.99 30.15 16.21
CA ILE A 18 -47.39 29.43 14.99
C ILE A 18 -47.30 30.45 13.87
N THR A 19 -46.44 30.26 12.89
CA THR A 19 -46.45 31.05 11.68
C THR A 19 -47.02 30.19 10.54
N LEU A 20 -48.24 30.54 10.14
CA LEU A 20 -48.87 30.02 8.92
C LEU A 20 -48.17 30.59 7.68
N ALA A 21 -47.66 29.75 6.82
CA ALA A 21 -47.23 30.14 5.47
C ALA A 21 -48.40 29.96 4.49
N THR A 22 -48.83 31.07 3.96
CA THR A 22 -49.88 31.14 2.94
C THR A 22 -49.32 30.73 1.59
N ILE A 23 -49.88 29.67 0.99
CA ILE A 23 -49.60 29.27 -0.40
C ILE A 23 -50.47 30.10 -1.32
N VAL A 24 -49.86 30.92 -2.17
CA VAL A 24 -50.54 31.62 -3.28
C VAL A 24 -50.33 30.79 -4.54
N ILE A 25 -51.43 30.18 -5.02
CA ILE A 25 -51.51 29.52 -6.35
C ILE A 25 -51.94 30.60 -7.34
N VAL A 26 -51.05 30.97 -8.27
CA VAL A 26 -51.42 31.79 -9.43
C VAL A 26 -51.64 30.85 -10.62
N VAL A 27 -52.88 30.66 -10.99
CA VAL A 27 -53.28 30.00 -12.24
C VAL A 27 -53.34 31.08 -13.33
N GLY A 28 -52.37 31.08 -14.23
CA GLY A 28 -52.34 31.91 -15.42
C GLY A 28 -52.65 31.07 -16.66
N ALA A 29 -53.89 31.15 -17.15
CA ALA A 29 -54.24 30.61 -18.44
C ALA A 29 -53.82 31.60 -19.54
N GLY A 30 -52.95 31.17 -20.44
CA GLY A 30 -52.52 31.89 -21.63
C GLY A 30 -52.45 30.95 -22.82
N LEU A 31 -53.51 30.95 -23.64
CA LEU A 31 -53.53 30.35 -24.98
C LEU A 31 -52.64 31.17 -25.92
N GLY A 32 -51.66 30.51 -26.56
CA GLY A 32 -50.80 31.17 -27.56
C GLY A 32 -50.05 30.18 -28.43
N ALA A 33 -50.55 29.98 -29.62
CA ALA A 33 -49.85 29.60 -30.87
C ALA A 33 -48.92 28.39 -30.90
N LEU A 34 -49.38 27.35 -31.63
CA LEU A 34 -48.54 26.30 -32.25
C LEU A 34 -47.46 26.95 -33.12
N GLY A 35 -46.24 26.79 -32.73
CA GLY A 35 -45.05 26.93 -33.55
C GLY A 35 -44.28 25.61 -33.52
N ALA A 36 -44.53 24.74 -34.52
CA ALA A 36 -43.76 23.53 -34.72
C ALA A 36 -42.37 23.91 -35.21
N TYR A 37 -41.41 24.11 -34.30
CA TYR A 37 -40.01 24.11 -34.62
C TYR A 37 -39.50 22.66 -34.62
N LEU A 38 -39.43 22.11 -35.84
CA LEU A 38 -38.63 20.90 -36.11
C LEU A 38 -37.16 21.24 -35.84
N LEU A 39 -36.72 21.08 -34.62
CA LEU A 39 -35.30 20.97 -34.29
C LEU A 39 -34.84 19.65 -34.88
N THR A 40 -34.40 19.67 -36.14
CA THR A 40 -33.49 18.63 -36.68
C THR A 40 -32.20 18.73 -35.92
N GLY A 41 -32.14 18.01 -34.81
CA GLY A 41 -30.90 17.79 -34.10
C GLY A 41 -29.94 17.04 -35.04
N HIS A 42 -29.03 17.78 -35.67
CA HIS A 42 -27.82 17.17 -36.19
C HIS A 42 -27.13 16.49 -35.02
N ARG A 43 -27.33 15.18 -34.88
CA ARG A 43 -26.41 14.36 -34.11
C ARG A 43 -25.11 14.44 -34.85
N ASP A 44 -24.14 15.18 -34.29
CA ASP A 44 -22.75 15.06 -34.64
C ASP A 44 -22.32 13.62 -34.41
N SER A 45 -22.51 12.79 -35.43
CA SER A 45 -22.10 11.37 -35.45
C SER A 45 -20.59 11.19 -35.57
N ASN A 46 -19.84 12.29 -35.48
CA ASN A 46 -18.36 12.29 -35.60
C ASN A 46 -17.64 12.47 -34.27
N ARG A 47 -18.26 12.22 -33.13
CA ARG A 47 -17.49 12.08 -31.92
C ARG A 47 -16.74 10.73 -32.03
N PRO A 48 -15.39 10.72 -32.09
CA PRO A 48 -14.66 9.47 -32.13
C PRO A 48 -15.13 8.62 -30.95
N GLN A 49 -15.75 7.49 -31.23
CA GLN A 49 -16.12 6.54 -30.20
C GLN A 49 -14.81 6.08 -29.58
N ALA A 50 -14.57 6.47 -28.32
CA ALA A 50 -13.34 6.09 -27.62
C ALA A 50 -13.24 4.57 -27.71
N THR A 51 -12.19 4.09 -28.36
CA THR A 51 -11.91 2.65 -28.45
C THR A 51 -11.86 2.11 -27.00
N PRO A 52 -12.53 1.00 -26.70
CA PRO A 52 -12.45 0.39 -25.40
C PRO A 52 -10.96 0.22 -25.03
N ARG A 53 -10.56 0.74 -23.87
CA ARG A 53 -9.18 0.60 -23.41
C ARG A 53 -8.94 -0.89 -23.12
N ASP A 54 -7.92 -1.47 -23.74
CA ASP A 54 -7.49 -2.82 -23.41
C ASP A 54 -6.87 -2.86 -22.02
N CYS A 55 -7.52 -3.55 -21.10
CA CYS A 55 -7.07 -3.71 -19.71
C CYS A 55 -6.34 -5.05 -19.48
N THR A 56 -5.86 -5.70 -20.53
CA THR A 56 -5.08 -6.93 -20.41
C THR A 56 -3.83 -6.70 -19.58
N LEU A 57 -3.69 -7.49 -18.54
CA LEU A 57 -2.53 -7.43 -17.64
C LEU A 57 -1.26 -7.89 -18.35
N SER A 58 -0.17 -7.19 -18.12
CA SER A 58 1.14 -7.64 -18.60
C SER A 58 1.60 -8.92 -17.89
N ALA A 59 2.64 -9.56 -18.43
CA ALA A 59 3.23 -10.75 -17.82
C ALA A 59 3.72 -10.52 -16.37
N ILE A 60 4.09 -9.29 -16.04
CA ILE A 60 4.51 -8.87 -14.68
C ILE A 60 3.40 -8.12 -13.93
N LEU A 61 2.14 -8.36 -14.26
CA LEU A 61 0.94 -7.77 -13.65
C LEU A 61 0.91 -6.24 -13.64
N VAL A 62 1.44 -5.57 -14.65
CA VAL A 62 1.12 -4.15 -14.85
C VAL A 62 -0.29 -4.06 -15.41
N ASN A 63 -1.17 -3.36 -14.68
CA ASN A 63 -2.51 -3.06 -15.15
C ASN A 63 -2.48 -1.73 -15.92
N PRO A 64 -2.79 -1.73 -17.22
CA PRO A 64 -2.76 -0.50 -18.03
C PRO A 64 -3.91 0.46 -17.74
N CYS A 65 -4.98 -0.02 -17.09
CA CYS A 65 -6.18 0.77 -16.84
C CYS A 65 -6.14 1.52 -15.52
N ARG A 66 -5.54 0.92 -14.49
CA ARG A 66 -5.42 1.53 -13.17
C ARG A 66 -4.26 0.94 -12.35
N PRO A 67 -3.74 1.64 -11.36
CA PRO A 67 -2.86 1.04 -10.36
C PRO A 67 -3.59 -0.02 -9.53
N TRP A 68 -2.81 -0.91 -8.90
CA TRP A 68 -3.28 -1.81 -7.87
C TRP A 68 -3.47 -1.07 -6.55
N PHE A 69 -4.46 -1.50 -5.77
CA PHE A 69 -4.63 -1.05 -4.39
C PHE A 69 -4.79 -2.27 -3.47
N GLY A 70 -4.00 -2.31 -2.41
CA GLY A 70 -4.00 -3.41 -1.46
C GLY A 70 -3.55 -2.98 -0.08
N ALA A 71 -3.29 -3.95 0.78
CA ALA A 71 -2.81 -3.68 2.13
C ALA A 71 -2.10 -4.87 2.78
N ALA A 72 -1.20 -4.55 3.71
CA ALA A 72 -0.90 -5.40 4.86
C ALA A 72 -1.91 -5.05 5.95
N ALA A 73 -2.83 -5.97 6.27
CA ALA A 73 -3.88 -5.75 7.25
C ALA A 73 -3.64 -6.65 8.46
N ASN A 74 -3.18 -6.06 9.56
CA ASN A 74 -2.83 -6.78 10.78
C ASN A 74 -3.10 -5.91 12.01
N GLY A 75 -3.47 -6.53 13.14
CA GLY A 75 -3.55 -5.84 14.42
C GLY A 75 -4.75 -4.92 14.65
N ASN A 76 -5.81 -5.01 13.86
CA ASN A 76 -7.04 -4.26 14.13
C ASN A 76 -7.67 -4.71 15.44
N PRO A 77 -7.86 -3.81 16.44
CA PRO A 77 -8.47 -4.16 17.70
C PRO A 77 -9.87 -4.78 17.49
N GLY A 78 -10.09 -5.98 18.02
CA GLY A 78 -11.36 -6.71 17.90
C GLY A 78 -11.53 -7.52 16.61
N ALA A 79 -10.55 -7.53 15.71
CA ALA A 79 -10.52 -8.48 14.61
C ALA A 79 -9.96 -9.85 15.06
N SER A 80 -10.27 -10.88 14.26
CA SER A 80 -9.69 -12.22 14.43
C SER A 80 -8.17 -12.19 14.28
N ASP A 81 -7.45 -13.15 14.87
CA ASP A 81 -6.01 -13.35 14.67
C ASP A 81 -5.66 -13.72 13.22
N SER A 82 -6.63 -14.16 12.42
CA SER A 82 -6.44 -14.43 10.98
C SER A 82 -6.21 -13.15 10.20
N LYS A 83 -5.07 -13.06 9.51
CA LYS A 83 -4.71 -11.93 8.64
C LYS A 83 -5.74 -11.73 7.52
N VAL A 84 -6.32 -12.81 6.98
CA VAL A 84 -7.39 -12.74 5.98
C VAL A 84 -8.65 -12.10 6.56
N ALA A 85 -9.03 -12.44 7.78
CA ALA A 85 -10.19 -11.83 8.42
C ALA A 85 -9.99 -10.33 8.65
N GLN A 86 -8.77 -9.91 8.95
CA GLN A 86 -8.40 -8.49 9.06
C GLN A 86 -8.42 -7.78 7.71
N PHE A 87 -7.96 -8.44 6.66
CA PHE A 87 -8.04 -7.93 5.30
C PHE A 87 -9.51 -7.79 4.85
N ASP A 88 -10.35 -8.79 5.10
CA ASP A 88 -11.80 -8.73 4.84
C ASP A 88 -12.47 -7.59 5.61
N TYR A 89 -12.03 -7.34 6.84
CA TYR A 89 -12.52 -6.20 7.64
C TYR A 89 -12.13 -4.86 7.01
N LEU A 90 -10.90 -4.71 6.52
CA LEU A 90 -10.47 -3.50 5.82
C LEU A 90 -11.25 -3.29 4.51
N GLU A 91 -11.49 -4.35 3.74
CA GLU A 91 -12.37 -4.30 2.55
C GLU A 91 -13.77 -3.81 2.90
N LYS A 92 -14.33 -4.27 4.02
CA LYS A 92 -15.63 -3.80 4.52
C LYS A 92 -15.60 -2.31 4.89
N LEU A 93 -14.54 -1.82 5.52
CA LEU A 93 -14.37 -0.40 5.85
C LEU A 93 -14.24 0.46 4.59
N VAL A 94 -13.48 0.01 3.60
CA VAL A 94 -13.33 0.69 2.30
C VAL A 94 -14.63 0.62 1.48
N GLY A 95 -15.43 -0.43 1.68
CA GLY A 95 -16.64 -0.71 0.90
C GLY A 95 -16.35 -1.28 -0.49
N GLN A 96 -15.13 -1.76 -0.75
CA GLN A 96 -14.71 -2.38 -2.00
C GLN A 96 -13.67 -3.47 -1.73
N ARG A 97 -13.56 -4.43 -2.66
CA ARG A 97 -12.49 -5.44 -2.63
C ARG A 97 -11.14 -4.81 -2.97
N LEU A 98 -10.12 -5.24 -2.25
CA LEU A 98 -8.74 -4.88 -2.49
C LEU A 98 -8.08 -5.89 -3.44
N ASP A 99 -7.08 -5.42 -4.18
CA ASP A 99 -6.44 -6.20 -5.23
C ASP A 99 -5.29 -7.06 -4.72
N ILE A 100 -4.57 -6.60 -3.70
CA ILE A 100 -3.34 -7.23 -3.21
C ILE A 100 -3.39 -7.38 -1.70
N PHE A 101 -3.17 -8.60 -1.25
CA PHE A 101 -2.92 -8.94 0.15
C PHE A 101 -1.41 -9.04 0.37
N ARG A 102 -0.85 -8.20 1.23
CA ARG A 102 0.58 -8.19 1.58
C ARG A 102 0.80 -8.92 2.89
N ASP A 103 1.76 -9.83 2.90
CA ASP A 103 2.15 -10.58 4.09
C ASP A 103 3.66 -10.69 4.26
N TYR A 104 4.11 -10.98 5.48
CA TYR A 104 5.52 -10.98 5.88
C TYR A 104 5.91 -12.32 6.51
N HIS A 105 7.05 -12.83 6.05
CA HIS A 105 7.67 -14.04 6.54
C HIS A 105 9.12 -13.76 6.92
N SER A 106 9.38 -13.73 8.21
CA SER A 106 10.74 -13.62 8.74
C SER A 106 11.26 -15.01 9.08
N ALA A 107 12.54 -15.27 8.82
CA ALA A 107 13.21 -16.38 9.46
C ALA A 107 13.18 -16.15 10.98
N PRO A 108 12.51 -16.96 11.79
CA PRO A 108 12.69 -16.89 13.24
C PRO A 108 14.14 -17.11 13.55
N GLY A 109 14.67 -16.36 14.52
CA GLY A 109 16.08 -16.33 14.87
C GLY A 109 16.76 -17.67 14.70
N SER A 110 17.72 -17.69 13.84
CA SER A 110 18.79 -18.65 13.61
C SER A 110 18.55 -19.91 12.78
N ASN A 111 17.41 -20.55 12.69
CA ASN A 111 17.35 -21.85 11.99
C ASN A 111 15.97 -22.27 11.43
N ALA A 112 14.96 -21.49 11.56
CA ALA A 112 13.68 -21.86 11.02
C ALA A 112 13.44 -21.14 9.71
N LEU A 113 12.95 -21.86 8.74
CA LEU A 113 12.19 -21.32 7.59
C LEU A 113 11.22 -20.32 8.14
N GLY A 114 11.31 -19.08 7.73
CA GLY A 114 10.17 -18.20 7.87
C GLY A 114 8.95 -18.94 7.35
N ASP A 115 7.80 -18.86 7.98
CA ASP A 115 6.58 -19.66 7.83
C ASP A 115 6.13 -20.04 6.40
N LEU A 116 6.96 -19.88 5.39
CA LEU A 116 6.72 -20.45 4.07
C LEU A 116 7.04 -21.96 4.08
N PRO A 117 6.18 -22.75 3.55
CA PRO A 117 5.24 -22.57 2.44
C PRO A 117 3.99 -21.77 2.83
N LEU A 118 3.31 -21.21 1.81
CA LEU A 118 2.08 -20.44 1.96
C LEU A 118 1.13 -21.11 2.97
N ASN A 119 0.77 -20.39 4.01
CA ASN A 119 -0.12 -20.89 5.05
C ASN A 119 -1.60 -20.90 4.61
N GLY A 120 -2.50 -21.35 5.50
CA GLY A 120 -3.91 -21.47 5.18
C GLY A 120 -4.57 -20.15 4.79
N ASP A 121 -4.15 -19.02 5.36
CA ASP A 121 -4.70 -17.71 5.05
C ASP A 121 -4.31 -17.26 3.65
N GLU A 122 -3.03 -17.37 3.29
CA GLU A 122 -2.55 -17.02 1.95
C GLU A 122 -3.15 -17.90 0.87
N LEU A 123 -3.29 -19.22 1.13
CA LEU A 123 -3.98 -20.14 0.22
C LEU A 123 -5.48 -19.80 0.04
N ARG A 124 -6.12 -19.18 1.03
CA ARG A 124 -7.48 -18.65 0.88
C ARG A 124 -7.49 -17.44 -0.04
N ILE A 125 -6.50 -16.54 0.07
CA ILE A 125 -6.36 -15.39 -0.82
C ILE A 125 -6.08 -15.84 -2.25
N VAL A 126 -5.16 -16.78 -2.47
CA VAL A 126 -4.86 -17.34 -3.81
C VAL A 126 -6.12 -17.83 -4.52
N ARG A 127 -7.08 -18.35 -3.77
CA ARG A 127 -8.36 -18.84 -4.33
C ARG A 127 -9.38 -17.73 -4.59
N ARG A 128 -9.10 -16.49 -4.21
CA ARG A 128 -10.00 -15.33 -4.43
C ARG A 128 -9.79 -14.77 -5.83
N PRO A 129 -10.80 -14.79 -6.72
CA PRO A 129 -10.65 -14.22 -8.06
C PRO A 129 -10.32 -12.72 -7.99
N GLY A 130 -9.29 -12.29 -8.73
CA GLY A 130 -8.89 -10.89 -8.85
C GLY A 130 -8.10 -10.34 -7.65
N THR A 131 -7.73 -11.16 -6.68
CA THR A 131 -6.83 -10.78 -5.58
C THR A 131 -5.51 -11.50 -5.74
N TYR A 132 -4.39 -10.78 -5.61
CA TYR A 132 -3.03 -11.31 -5.66
C TYR A 132 -2.40 -11.28 -4.27
N ILE A 133 -1.29 -11.99 -4.11
CA ILE A 133 -0.48 -11.97 -2.88
C ILE A 133 0.82 -11.23 -3.17
N ASP A 134 1.25 -10.42 -2.21
CA ASP A 134 2.59 -9.87 -2.11
C ASP A 134 3.28 -10.47 -0.87
N VAL A 135 4.22 -11.38 -1.13
CA VAL A 135 4.98 -12.12 -0.13
C VAL A 135 6.30 -11.43 0.14
N ASN A 136 6.47 -10.92 1.34
CA ASN A 136 7.72 -10.34 1.80
C ASN A 136 8.47 -11.36 2.66
N TRP A 137 9.63 -11.80 2.21
CA TRP A 137 10.31 -12.93 2.80
C TRP A 137 11.78 -12.65 3.11
N LYS A 138 12.19 -12.89 4.36
CA LYS A 138 13.60 -12.95 4.77
C LYS A 138 14.03 -14.41 4.83
N PRO A 139 14.84 -14.90 3.87
CA PRO A 139 15.15 -16.34 3.73
C PRO A 139 16.07 -16.88 4.82
N ALA A 140 16.76 -16.01 5.54
CA ALA A 140 17.70 -16.38 6.61
C ALA A 140 17.83 -15.26 7.65
N ALA A 141 18.61 -15.47 8.70
CA ALA A 141 18.88 -14.44 9.71
C ALA A 141 19.85 -13.37 9.22
N THR A 142 20.70 -13.67 8.24
CA THR A 142 21.65 -12.74 7.60
C THR A 142 21.70 -12.97 6.10
N PHE A 143 22.17 -11.96 5.35
CA PHE A 143 22.33 -12.05 3.90
C PHE A 143 23.31 -13.18 3.51
N ALA A 144 24.45 -13.26 4.20
CA ALA A 144 25.47 -14.27 3.95
C ALA A 144 24.96 -15.71 4.12
N LEU A 145 24.04 -15.98 5.04
CA LEU A 145 23.48 -17.31 5.22
C LEU A 145 22.66 -17.79 4.01
N ALA A 146 22.15 -16.86 3.20
CA ALA A 146 21.33 -17.16 2.03
C ALA A 146 22.05 -16.87 0.69
N ASP A 147 23.36 -16.62 0.70
CA ASP A 147 24.15 -16.29 -0.50
C ASP A 147 24.48 -17.48 -1.42
N GLY A 148 24.09 -18.68 -1.02
CA GLY A 148 24.34 -19.92 -1.75
C GLY A 148 25.37 -20.84 -1.10
N SER A 149 26.14 -20.38 -0.12
CA SER A 149 27.17 -21.17 0.57
C SER A 149 26.57 -22.17 1.59
N ASN A 150 25.39 -21.90 2.14
CA ASN A 150 24.74 -22.70 3.17
C ASN A 150 23.74 -23.70 2.57
N ALA A 151 24.14 -24.99 2.53
CA ALA A 151 23.34 -26.06 1.96
C ALA A 151 21.95 -26.25 2.65
N THR A 152 21.84 -25.94 3.94
CA THR A 152 20.57 -26.07 4.67
C THR A 152 19.62 -24.95 4.25
N VAL A 153 20.08 -23.70 4.22
CA VAL A 153 19.29 -22.57 3.73
C VAL A 153 18.91 -22.77 2.26
N ASN A 154 19.80 -23.30 1.43
CA ASN A 154 19.52 -23.58 0.05
C ASN A 154 18.37 -24.60 -0.11
N ARG A 155 18.33 -25.68 0.66
CA ARG A 155 17.18 -26.64 0.65
C ARG A 155 15.89 -25.97 1.09
N GLN A 156 15.96 -25.02 1.99
CA GLN A 156 14.82 -24.24 2.43
C GLN A 156 14.29 -23.34 1.30
N ILE A 157 15.19 -22.66 0.60
CA ILE A 157 14.83 -21.85 -0.57
C ILE A 157 14.16 -22.74 -1.64
N ASP A 158 14.69 -23.95 -1.89
CA ASP A 158 14.10 -24.89 -2.83
C ASP A 158 12.69 -25.32 -2.42
N HIS A 159 12.46 -25.54 -1.12
CA HIS A 159 11.14 -25.89 -0.59
C HIS A 159 10.13 -24.74 -0.79
N VAL A 160 10.54 -23.51 -0.53
CA VAL A 160 9.71 -22.31 -0.81
C VAL A 160 9.42 -22.20 -2.31
N ALA A 161 10.42 -22.39 -3.16
CA ALA A 161 10.26 -22.40 -4.62
C ALA A 161 9.22 -23.43 -5.07
N ALA A 162 9.28 -24.66 -4.53
CA ALA A 162 8.30 -25.70 -4.84
C ALA A 162 6.88 -25.34 -4.38
N SER A 163 6.73 -24.72 -3.21
CA SER A 163 5.46 -24.24 -2.69
C SER A 163 4.85 -23.16 -3.60
N ILE A 164 5.63 -22.15 -3.96
CA ILE A 164 5.16 -21.09 -4.87
C ILE A 164 4.82 -21.65 -6.26
N LYS A 165 5.62 -22.59 -6.77
CA LYS A 165 5.32 -23.27 -8.04
C LYS A 165 3.99 -24.02 -8.01
N SER A 166 3.64 -24.60 -6.86
CA SER A 166 2.42 -25.42 -6.73
C SER A 166 1.11 -24.66 -6.92
N ILE A 167 1.13 -23.33 -6.77
CA ILE A 167 -0.05 -22.48 -6.98
C ILE A 167 -0.10 -21.86 -8.38
N ALA A 168 0.82 -22.21 -9.28
CA ALA A 168 0.75 -21.75 -10.65
C ALA A 168 -0.58 -22.20 -11.32
N PRO A 169 -1.19 -21.41 -12.20
CA PRO A 169 -0.68 -20.18 -12.80
C PRO A 169 -0.91 -18.88 -11.97
N HIS A 170 -1.40 -18.99 -10.72
CA HIS A 170 -1.60 -17.83 -9.88
C HIS A 170 -0.25 -17.13 -9.63
N LYS A 171 -0.18 -15.84 -9.99
CA LYS A 171 1.03 -15.05 -9.85
C LYS A 171 1.14 -14.45 -8.46
N VAL A 172 2.38 -14.36 -7.98
CA VAL A 172 2.74 -13.85 -6.66
C VAL A 172 3.78 -12.74 -6.84
N PHE A 173 3.53 -11.57 -6.28
CA PHE A 173 4.61 -10.61 -6.03
C PHE A 173 5.47 -11.15 -4.89
N MET A 174 6.77 -11.09 -5.03
CA MET A 174 7.68 -11.59 -4.01
C MET A 174 8.86 -10.65 -3.81
N THR A 175 9.03 -10.23 -2.57
CA THR A 175 10.16 -9.43 -2.11
C THR A 175 11.12 -10.30 -1.31
N ILE A 176 12.40 -10.28 -1.71
CA ILE A 176 13.47 -10.93 -0.95
C ILE A 176 14.07 -9.87 -0.03
N TRP A 177 13.72 -9.96 1.28
CA TRP A 177 14.19 -9.05 2.32
C TRP A 177 13.73 -7.61 2.12
N TRP A 178 12.51 -7.30 2.55
CA TRP A 178 11.97 -5.94 2.53
C TRP A 178 12.81 -4.98 3.37
N GLU A 179 12.87 -3.71 2.96
CA GLU A 179 13.62 -2.65 3.63
C GLU A 179 15.08 -3.02 3.97
N PRO A 180 15.88 -3.57 3.02
CA PRO A 180 17.19 -4.11 3.33
C PRO A 180 18.17 -3.07 3.88
N GLN A 181 17.95 -1.78 3.62
CA GLN A 181 18.78 -0.69 4.14
C GLN A 181 18.83 -0.68 5.67
N ASN A 182 17.75 -1.14 6.34
CA ASN A 182 17.71 -1.25 7.81
C ASN A 182 18.71 -2.24 8.37
N ASP A 183 19.08 -3.25 7.58
CA ASP A 183 19.84 -4.41 8.00
C ASP A 183 21.28 -4.43 7.44
N VAL A 184 21.67 -3.44 6.61
CA VAL A 184 23.04 -3.33 6.09
C VAL A 184 24.02 -2.94 7.19
N THR A 185 25.01 -3.79 7.42
CA THR A 185 26.09 -3.58 8.43
C THR A 185 27.37 -2.99 7.84
N SER A 186 27.56 -3.14 6.52
CA SER A 186 28.72 -2.58 5.81
C SER A 186 28.40 -2.33 4.33
N ASP A 187 29.04 -1.31 3.78
CA ASP A 187 28.93 -0.94 2.37
C ASP A 187 30.33 -0.88 1.74
N PRO A 188 30.89 -2.01 1.28
CA PRO A 188 32.22 -2.05 0.71
C PRO A 188 32.38 -1.09 -0.49
N GLY A 189 33.30 -0.15 -0.37
CA GLY A 189 33.57 0.88 -1.39
C GLY A 189 32.55 2.02 -1.40
N GLY A 190 31.74 2.20 -0.35
CA GLY A 190 30.82 3.32 -0.18
C GLY A 190 30.98 4.00 1.19
N ASN A 191 30.29 5.13 1.33
CA ASN A 191 30.24 5.94 2.55
C ASN A 191 28.79 6.20 2.99
N CYS A 192 27.87 5.28 2.69
CA CYS A 192 26.48 5.43 3.02
C CYS A 192 26.25 5.37 4.53
N TYR A 193 25.22 6.07 5.00
CA TYR A 193 24.75 5.89 6.37
C TYR A 193 24.28 4.44 6.58
N LEU A 194 24.72 3.84 7.67
CA LEU A 194 24.34 2.49 8.09
C LEU A 194 23.62 2.57 9.42
N ASN A 195 22.56 1.75 9.56
CA ASN A 195 21.88 1.63 10.82
C ASN A 195 22.81 0.95 11.87
N PRO A 196 23.12 1.59 13.00
CA PRO A 196 24.02 1.00 14.00
C PRO A 196 23.44 -0.26 14.68
N ARG A 197 22.17 -0.57 14.43
CA ARG A 197 21.51 -1.79 14.93
C ARG A 197 21.30 -2.84 13.84
N ALA A 198 21.85 -2.62 12.65
CA ALA A 198 21.78 -3.56 11.55
C ALA A 198 22.46 -4.90 11.91
N THR A 199 21.92 -5.99 11.39
CA THR A 199 22.44 -7.35 11.64
C THR A 199 22.44 -8.21 10.38
N GLY A 200 22.02 -7.69 9.23
CA GLY A 200 21.82 -8.49 8.01
C GLY A 200 23.11 -8.82 7.28
N GLY A 201 24.02 -7.87 7.14
CA GLY A 201 25.27 -8.08 6.41
C GLY A 201 25.63 -6.92 5.47
N SER A 202 26.59 -7.14 4.56
CA SER A 202 27.03 -6.14 3.60
C SER A 202 26.08 -5.98 2.41
N THR A 203 26.20 -4.85 1.67
CA THR A 203 25.50 -4.65 0.41
C THR A 203 25.83 -5.73 -0.62
N THR A 204 27.06 -6.23 -0.65
CA THR A 204 27.48 -7.30 -1.57
C THR A 204 26.89 -8.65 -1.21
N GLU A 205 26.78 -8.98 0.08
CA GLU A 205 26.10 -10.19 0.55
C GLU A 205 24.60 -10.15 0.25
N TYR A 206 23.96 -8.98 0.38
CA TYR A 206 22.56 -8.81 -0.02
C TYR A 206 22.36 -9.13 -1.51
N ILE A 207 23.20 -8.59 -2.39
CA ILE A 207 23.14 -8.87 -3.82
C ILE A 207 23.37 -10.37 -4.10
N ALA A 208 24.33 -11.00 -3.42
CA ALA A 208 24.61 -12.43 -3.56
C ALA A 208 23.41 -13.27 -3.10
N MET A 209 22.79 -12.95 -1.98
CA MET A 209 21.57 -13.57 -1.48
C MET A 209 20.44 -13.49 -2.52
N TRP A 210 20.16 -12.29 -3.03
CA TRP A 210 19.11 -12.10 -4.04
C TRP A 210 19.32 -12.98 -5.26
N ARG A 211 20.54 -12.96 -5.80
CA ARG A 211 20.92 -13.78 -6.97
C ARG A 211 20.80 -15.29 -6.70
N ASN A 212 21.19 -15.74 -5.51
CA ASN A 212 21.02 -17.14 -5.14
C ASN A 212 19.56 -17.55 -5.10
N VAL A 213 18.72 -16.79 -4.39
CA VAL A 213 17.27 -17.09 -4.28
C VAL A 213 16.62 -17.13 -5.66
N GLU A 214 16.81 -16.08 -6.47
CA GLU A 214 16.21 -16.00 -7.82
C GLU A 214 16.68 -17.16 -8.71
N SER A 215 17.98 -17.45 -8.71
CA SER A 215 18.53 -18.54 -9.53
C SER A 215 17.99 -19.91 -9.15
N ARG A 216 17.77 -20.17 -7.86
CA ARG A 216 17.17 -21.42 -7.36
C ARG A 216 15.71 -21.55 -7.75
N PHE A 217 14.92 -20.46 -7.64
CA PHE A 217 13.54 -20.44 -8.13
C PHE A 217 13.47 -20.73 -9.63
N ARG A 218 14.32 -20.09 -10.41
CA ARG A 218 14.43 -20.34 -11.84
C ARG A 218 14.84 -21.78 -12.16
N ALA A 219 15.82 -22.33 -11.45
CA ALA A 219 16.26 -23.74 -11.61
C ALA A 219 15.15 -24.73 -11.25
N ALA A 220 14.29 -24.41 -10.27
CA ALA A 220 13.09 -25.19 -9.94
C ALA A 220 11.97 -25.04 -10.96
N GLY A 221 12.11 -24.19 -11.97
CA GLY A 221 11.10 -23.91 -12.99
C GLY A 221 9.89 -23.16 -12.45
N VAL A 222 10.07 -22.26 -11.51
CA VAL A 222 9.04 -21.34 -11.03
C VAL A 222 8.84 -20.23 -12.07
N THR A 223 7.61 -20.04 -12.54
CA THR A 223 7.26 -19.05 -13.58
C THR A 223 6.19 -18.06 -13.14
N ASN A 224 5.71 -18.21 -11.92
CA ASN A 224 4.59 -17.44 -11.37
C ASN A 224 5.01 -16.43 -10.31
N VAL A 225 6.31 -16.16 -10.13
CA VAL A 225 6.82 -15.07 -9.29
C VAL A 225 7.03 -13.80 -10.11
N ILE A 226 6.72 -12.67 -9.50
CA ILE A 226 7.04 -11.33 -9.94
C ILE A 226 7.95 -10.72 -8.87
N TRP A 227 9.19 -10.49 -9.22
CA TRP A 227 10.20 -10.04 -8.27
C TRP A 227 10.09 -8.55 -7.99
N ALA A 228 9.78 -8.17 -6.75
CA ALA A 228 9.68 -6.79 -6.30
C ALA A 228 10.87 -6.45 -5.38
N MET A 229 11.67 -5.47 -5.78
CA MET A 229 12.69 -4.87 -4.91
C MET A 229 12.03 -3.82 -4.03
N ASP A 230 12.16 -3.97 -2.71
CA ASP A 230 11.46 -3.15 -1.74
C ASP A 230 12.43 -2.33 -0.88
N TYR A 231 12.31 -1.01 -0.95
CA TYR A 231 13.20 -0.06 -0.28
C TYR A 231 12.52 0.67 0.86
N GLN A 232 13.22 0.87 1.96
CA GLN A 232 12.82 1.87 2.93
C GLN A 232 13.06 3.28 2.38
N ALA A 233 12.05 4.15 2.48
CA ALA A 233 12.07 5.50 1.96
C ALA A 233 11.71 6.55 3.03
N PRO A 234 12.54 6.74 4.09
CA PRO A 234 12.25 7.70 5.13
C PRO A 234 12.30 9.14 4.58
N PRO A 235 11.44 10.04 5.06
CA PRO A 235 11.37 11.42 4.56
C PRO A 235 12.67 12.22 4.67
N ASN A 236 13.56 11.85 5.59
CA ASN A 236 14.86 12.51 5.78
C ASN A 236 15.97 12.02 4.84
N GLY A 237 15.68 11.04 3.99
CA GLY A 237 16.62 10.54 2.98
C GLY A 237 17.85 9.78 3.50
N MET A 238 17.87 9.38 4.77
CA MET A 238 19.06 8.80 5.41
C MET A 238 19.60 7.55 4.72
N TYR A 239 18.74 6.83 3.98
CA TYR A 239 19.11 5.59 3.30
C TYR A 239 19.22 5.71 1.77
N ASP A 240 19.03 6.90 1.19
CA ASP A 240 19.00 7.08 -0.28
C ASP A 240 20.31 6.58 -0.94
N CYS A 241 21.45 6.85 -0.30
CA CYS A 241 22.74 6.39 -0.78
C CYS A 241 22.82 4.85 -0.99
N LEU A 242 22.11 4.06 -0.18
CA LEU A 242 22.10 2.59 -0.29
C LEU A 242 21.20 2.07 -1.43
N VAL A 243 20.31 2.90 -1.97
CA VAL A 243 19.33 2.47 -2.99
C VAL A 243 20.00 1.84 -4.22
N PRO A 244 20.93 2.51 -4.93
CA PRO A 244 21.63 1.89 -6.05
C PRO A 244 22.63 0.81 -5.63
N ARG A 245 23.11 0.85 -4.37
CA ARG A 245 24.11 -0.07 -3.83
C ARG A 245 23.56 -1.48 -3.56
N LEU A 246 22.23 -1.59 -3.40
CA LEU A 246 21.53 -2.85 -3.13
C LEU A 246 20.89 -3.46 -4.38
N TRP A 247 21.09 -2.85 -5.56
CA TRP A 247 20.47 -3.33 -6.79
C TRP A 247 21.06 -4.64 -7.27
N PRO A 248 20.30 -5.75 -7.35
CA PRO A 248 20.85 -7.06 -7.70
C PRO A 248 21.13 -7.22 -9.20
N GLY A 249 20.51 -6.39 -10.03
CA GLY A 249 20.65 -6.37 -11.47
C GLY A 249 19.33 -6.20 -12.22
N ASN A 250 19.38 -5.56 -13.40
CA ASN A 250 18.19 -5.20 -14.18
C ASN A 250 17.31 -6.38 -14.59
N GLY A 251 17.89 -7.54 -14.83
CA GLY A 251 17.18 -8.76 -15.25
C GLY A 251 16.59 -9.57 -14.09
N LEU A 252 16.84 -9.18 -12.86
CA LEU A 252 16.45 -9.93 -11.66
C LEU A 252 15.32 -9.27 -10.87
N VAL A 253 14.86 -8.11 -11.31
CA VAL A 253 13.81 -7.33 -10.68
C VAL A 253 12.77 -6.95 -11.72
N ASP A 254 11.49 -7.18 -11.40
CA ASP A 254 10.34 -6.82 -12.24
C ASP A 254 9.71 -5.50 -11.81
N TRP A 255 9.62 -5.27 -10.50
CA TRP A 255 9.04 -4.08 -9.90
C TRP A 255 9.98 -3.45 -8.88
N VAL A 256 9.90 -2.12 -8.75
CA VAL A 256 10.51 -1.40 -7.63
C VAL A 256 9.40 -0.88 -6.76
N VAL A 257 9.41 -1.27 -5.49
CA VAL A 257 8.47 -0.76 -4.49
C VAL A 257 9.23 -0.10 -3.35
N TYR A 258 8.56 0.74 -2.59
CA TYR A 258 9.17 1.40 -1.43
C TYR A 258 8.16 1.68 -0.34
N ASP A 259 8.67 1.67 0.89
CA ASP A 259 7.94 1.84 2.11
C ASP A 259 8.18 3.23 2.68
N THR A 260 7.12 4.03 2.79
CA THR A 260 7.24 5.41 3.24
C THR A 260 6.06 5.83 4.11
N TYR A 261 6.36 6.66 5.11
CA TYR A 261 5.39 7.03 6.13
C TYR A 261 5.48 8.49 6.50
N SER A 262 4.31 9.10 6.76
CA SER A 262 4.23 10.37 7.47
C SER A 262 3.97 10.11 8.96
N ARG A 263 5.00 10.38 9.78
CA ARG A 263 4.95 10.15 11.24
C ARG A 263 5.36 11.45 11.96
N ASN A 264 6.18 11.38 12.97
CA ASN A 264 6.71 12.52 13.71
C ASN A 264 8.20 12.79 13.34
N PRO A 265 8.58 13.96 12.77
CA PRO A 265 7.69 15.04 12.33
C PRO A 265 6.84 14.63 11.12
N TYR A 266 5.65 15.24 10.98
CA TYR A 266 4.82 14.97 9.81
C TYR A 266 5.46 15.50 8.54
N ALA A 267 5.36 14.69 7.49
CA ALA A 267 5.74 15.05 6.14
C ALA A 267 4.50 14.96 5.22
N THR A 268 4.44 15.83 4.23
CA THR A 268 3.39 15.76 3.20
C THR A 268 3.55 14.52 2.34
N TRP A 269 2.52 14.19 1.56
CA TRP A 269 2.60 13.13 0.56
C TRP A 269 3.76 13.34 -0.42
N ASP A 270 3.97 14.59 -0.84
CA ASP A 270 5.07 14.94 -1.74
C ASP A 270 6.45 14.76 -1.08
N ASN A 271 6.58 15.19 0.17
CA ASN A 271 7.85 15.06 0.93
C ASN A 271 8.15 13.61 1.37
N THR A 272 7.21 12.69 1.21
CA THR A 272 7.40 11.25 1.44
C THR A 272 7.47 10.51 0.11
N VAL A 273 6.31 10.27 -0.48
CA VAL A 273 6.15 9.51 -1.72
C VAL A 273 6.83 10.21 -2.91
N GLY A 274 6.61 11.52 -3.08
CA GLY A 274 7.20 12.30 -4.16
C GLY A 274 8.71 12.38 -4.05
N ARG A 275 9.24 12.59 -2.86
CA ARG A 275 10.68 12.64 -2.63
C ARG A 275 11.39 11.39 -3.14
N PHE A 276 10.93 10.21 -2.71
CA PHE A 276 11.59 8.97 -3.11
C PHE A 276 11.34 8.60 -4.59
N TYR A 277 10.18 9.00 -5.13
CA TYR A 277 9.93 8.92 -6.57
C TYR A 277 11.03 9.63 -7.37
N HIS A 278 11.46 10.80 -6.91
CA HIS A 278 12.55 11.56 -7.54
C HIS A 278 13.92 10.90 -7.31
N VAL A 279 14.18 10.31 -6.13
CA VAL A 279 15.39 9.52 -5.89
C VAL A 279 15.52 8.40 -6.92
N LEU A 280 14.49 7.59 -7.10
CA LEU A 280 14.52 6.51 -8.09
C LEU A 280 14.71 7.02 -9.53
N SER A 281 14.10 8.17 -9.88
CA SER A 281 14.25 8.78 -11.18
C SER A 281 15.68 9.26 -11.45
N ASN A 282 16.27 9.92 -10.44
CA ASN A 282 17.57 10.58 -10.55
C ASN A 282 18.72 9.58 -10.48
N ASP A 283 18.58 8.54 -9.66
CA ASP A 283 19.60 7.50 -9.48
C ASP A 283 19.54 6.40 -10.55
N SER A 284 18.60 6.50 -11.48
CA SER A 284 18.47 5.53 -12.57
C SER A 284 19.59 5.70 -13.59
N THR A 285 20.37 4.64 -13.78
CA THR A 285 21.48 4.54 -14.73
C THR A 285 21.32 3.31 -15.63
N PRO A 286 22.09 3.13 -16.70
CA PRO A 286 22.04 1.91 -17.50
C PRO A 286 22.28 0.62 -16.70
N SER A 287 23.10 0.65 -15.66
CA SER A 287 23.41 -0.51 -14.79
C SER A 287 22.41 -0.69 -13.66
N VAL A 288 21.73 0.37 -13.24
CA VAL A 288 20.71 0.40 -12.19
C VAL A 288 19.47 1.06 -12.78
N ASN A 289 18.74 0.33 -13.61
CA ASN A 289 17.70 0.93 -14.45
C ASN A 289 16.31 0.89 -13.78
N PHE A 290 16.13 1.70 -12.75
CA PHE A 290 14.83 1.88 -12.10
C PHE A 290 13.75 2.37 -13.08
N ASN A 291 14.12 3.26 -14.00
CA ASN A 291 13.19 3.87 -14.94
C ASN A 291 12.55 2.89 -15.93
N SER A 292 13.12 1.71 -16.13
CA SER A 292 12.53 0.67 -16.97
C SER A 292 11.48 -0.18 -16.24
N LYS A 293 11.29 0.02 -14.93
CA LYS A 293 10.41 -0.79 -14.09
C LYS A 293 9.11 -0.04 -13.77
N PRO A 294 7.99 -0.76 -13.56
CA PRO A 294 6.85 -0.21 -12.83
C PRO A 294 7.23 0.01 -11.36
N TRP A 295 6.68 1.07 -10.76
CA TRP A 295 6.92 1.41 -9.36
C TRP A 295 5.67 1.26 -8.54
N GLY A 296 5.84 1.03 -7.23
CA GLY A 296 4.74 0.94 -6.28
C GLY A 296 5.14 1.40 -4.88
N LEU A 297 4.13 1.62 -4.07
CA LEU A 297 4.29 1.71 -2.62
C LEU A 297 4.08 0.31 -2.06
N GLY A 298 5.15 -0.29 -1.50
CA GLY A 298 5.09 -1.55 -0.78
C GLY A 298 4.39 -1.35 0.56
N GLU A 299 4.69 -0.21 1.21
CA GLU A 299 3.98 0.25 2.39
C GLU A 299 3.79 1.76 2.34
N PHE A 300 2.62 2.21 2.76
CA PHE A 300 2.41 3.62 3.05
C PHE A 300 1.41 3.79 4.19
N GLY A 301 1.58 4.87 4.94
CA GLY A 301 0.67 5.16 6.03
C GLY A 301 1.03 6.43 6.78
N THR A 302 0.21 6.74 7.75
CA THR A 302 0.40 7.86 8.65
C THR A 302 -0.13 7.55 10.03
N CYS A 303 0.50 8.11 11.06
CA CYS A 303 0.08 7.92 12.45
C CYS A 303 -0.60 9.20 12.95
N SER A 304 -1.68 9.04 13.75
CA SER A 304 -2.44 10.16 14.29
C SER A 304 -1.74 10.93 15.42
N ASN A 305 -0.66 10.43 15.96
CA ASN A 305 0.12 11.10 17.00
C ASN A 305 1.34 11.81 16.35
N PRO A 306 1.61 13.10 16.58
CA PRO A 306 0.88 13.99 17.51
C PRO A 306 -0.31 14.76 16.89
N SER A 307 -0.61 14.65 15.60
CA SER A 307 -1.67 15.45 14.96
C SER A 307 -2.64 14.58 14.13
N PRO A 308 -3.87 14.37 14.62
CA PRO A 308 -4.91 13.68 13.86
C PRO A 308 -5.23 14.35 12.52
N THR A 309 -5.25 15.69 12.48
CA THR A 309 -5.52 16.46 11.25
C THR A 309 -4.47 16.19 10.19
N ALA A 310 -3.17 16.30 10.52
CA ALA A 310 -2.10 16.02 9.56
C ALA A 310 -2.13 14.57 9.06
N ALA A 311 -2.49 13.63 9.93
CA ALA A 311 -2.67 12.22 9.54
C ALA A 311 -3.83 12.02 8.56
N SER A 312 -4.93 12.73 8.79
CA SER A 312 -6.09 12.71 7.89
C SER A 312 -5.79 13.38 6.55
N ASP A 313 -5.13 14.54 6.57
CA ASP A 313 -4.75 15.34 5.39
C ASP A 313 -3.76 14.59 4.47
N PHE A 314 -2.95 13.69 5.01
CA PHE A 314 -2.05 12.86 4.22
C PHE A 314 -2.81 12.07 3.15
N TYR A 315 -3.96 11.50 3.47
CA TYR A 315 -4.79 10.77 2.49
C TYR A 315 -5.53 11.68 1.51
N VAL A 316 -5.87 12.91 1.92
CA VAL A 316 -6.39 13.95 1.00
C VAL A 316 -5.34 14.32 -0.03
N GLN A 317 -4.09 14.53 0.39
CA GLN A 317 -2.96 14.80 -0.50
C GLN A 317 -2.67 13.61 -1.42
N ALA A 318 -2.74 12.37 -0.91
CA ALA A 318 -2.59 11.15 -1.69
C ALA A 318 -3.61 11.10 -2.85
N LYS A 319 -4.89 11.34 -2.53
CA LYS A 319 -5.96 11.37 -3.55
C LYS A 319 -5.73 12.48 -4.58
N SER A 320 -5.38 13.68 -4.12
CA SER A 320 -5.12 14.83 -5.01
C SER A 320 -3.97 14.55 -5.97
N ALA A 321 -2.86 13.99 -5.49
CA ALA A 321 -1.72 13.61 -6.31
C ALA A 321 -2.08 12.50 -7.32
N PHE A 322 -2.90 11.53 -6.90
CA PHE A 322 -3.40 10.48 -7.77
C PHE A 322 -4.31 11.02 -8.88
N ASP A 323 -5.29 11.87 -8.53
CA ASP A 323 -6.21 12.47 -9.50
C ASP A 323 -5.48 13.34 -10.53
N ALA A 324 -4.47 14.08 -10.09
CA ALA A 324 -3.60 14.88 -10.95
C ALA A 324 -2.59 14.03 -11.76
N ASN A 325 -2.49 12.71 -11.51
CA ASN A 325 -1.47 11.83 -12.09
C ASN A 325 -0.04 12.35 -11.89
N THR A 326 0.26 12.90 -10.71
CA THR A 326 1.55 13.52 -10.38
C THR A 326 2.70 12.51 -10.47
N TYR A 327 2.46 11.26 -10.12
CA TYR A 327 3.46 10.18 -10.10
C TYR A 327 3.06 9.05 -11.06
N PRO A 328 3.19 9.23 -12.39
CA PRO A 328 2.61 8.32 -13.39
C PRO A 328 3.22 6.91 -13.42
N LYS A 329 4.42 6.73 -12.83
CA LYS A 329 5.06 5.42 -12.69
C LYS A 329 4.52 4.60 -11.52
N LEU A 330 3.81 5.20 -10.57
CA LEU A 330 3.18 4.45 -9.47
C LEU A 330 2.00 3.64 -9.99
N LYS A 331 2.16 2.33 -9.98
CA LYS A 331 1.19 1.34 -10.46
C LYS A 331 0.68 0.43 -9.35
N MET A 332 1.07 0.70 -8.10
CA MET A 332 0.67 -0.07 -6.92
C MET A 332 0.70 0.82 -5.68
N TYR A 333 -0.29 0.65 -4.81
CA TYR A 333 -0.43 1.33 -3.53
C TYR A 333 -0.84 0.30 -2.48
N LEU A 334 0.10 -0.13 -1.61
CA LEU A 334 -0.20 -1.06 -0.54
C LEU A 334 -0.17 -0.31 0.81
N ALA A 335 -1.35 -0.18 1.41
CA ALA A 335 -1.46 0.47 2.71
C ALA A 335 -0.93 -0.44 3.82
N TYR A 336 -0.16 0.13 4.74
CA TYR A 336 0.18 -0.56 5.97
C TYR A 336 -0.91 -0.31 7.02
N ALA A 337 -1.87 -1.20 7.08
CA ALA A 337 -3.01 -1.17 8.01
C ALA A 337 -2.77 -2.12 9.18
N ASP A 338 -1.61 -1.96 9.83
CA ASP A 338 -1.15 -2.75 10.97
C ASP A 338 -0.81 -1.83 12.14
N THR A 339 -0.92 -2.34 13.36
CA THR A 339 -0.43 -1.64 14.57
C THR A 339 1.08 -1.45 14.56
N GLY A 340 1.81 -2.16 13.68
CA GLY A 340 3.25 -2.04 13.51
C GLY A 340 4.06 -2.45 14.73
N GLY A 341 3.46 -3.27 15.61
CA GLY A 341 4.07 -3.67 16.86
C GLY A 341 4.16 -2.55 17.90
N PRO A 342 4.98 -2.67 18.93
CA PRO A 342 4.96 -1.78 20.11
C PRO A 342 5.31 -0.31 19.81
N ARG A 343 5.87 0.01 18.65
CA ARG A 343 6.29 1.38 18.29
C ARG A 343 5.28 2.17 17.48
N ALA A 344 4.42 1.49 16.72
CA ALA A 344 3.47 2.16 15.85
C ALA A 344 2.15 2.48 16.56
N GLY A 345 1.65 1.54 17.34
CA GLY A 345 0.40 1.67 18.09
C GLY A 345 -0.85 1.80 17.21
N PRO A 346 -2.02 1.78 17.80
CA PRO A 346 -3.29 1.79 17.07
C PRO A 346 -3.52 3.07 16.25
N GLY A 347 -2.88 4.19 16.60
CA GLY A 347 -3.02 5.44 15.87
C GLY A 347 -2.44 5.43 14.46
N CYS A 348 -1.67 4.40 14.08
CA CYS A 348 -1.13 4.23 12.74
C CYS A 348 -2.06 3.45 11.79
N LEU A 349 -3.11 2.84 12.31
CA LEU A 349 -4.16 2.25 11.49
C LEU A 349 -4.97 3.33 10.76
N SER A 350 -5.46 3.00 9.58
CA SER A 350 -6.23 3.93 8.74
C SER A 350 -7.54 4.42 9.38
N ASN A 351 -8.05 3.69 10.34
CA ASN A 351 -9.35 3.89 10.97
C ASN A 351 -9.31 4.22 12.47
N TYR A 352 -8.12 4.41 13.05
CA TYR A 352 -7.96 4.71 14.48
C TYR A 352 -7.15 5.96 14.74
N ASN A 353 -7.47 6.66 15.82
CA ASN A 353 -6.67 7.74 16.38
C ASN A 353 -5.57 7.21 17.32
N GLN A 354 -4.78 8.12 17.87
CA GLN A 354 -3.67 7.82 18.78
C GLN A 354 -4.07 7.09 20.07
N ASN A 355 -5.36 7.17 20.46
CA ASN A 355 -5.88 6.55 21.66
C ASN A 355 -6.53 5.18 21.37
N GLY A 356 -6.39 4.66 20.16
CA GLY A 356 -7.04 3.42 19.73
C GLY A 356 -8.56 3.53 19.60
N GLN A 357 -9.08 4.76 19.40
CA GLN A 357 -10.48 5.00 19.13
C GLN A 357 -10.73 5.18 17.65
N PRO A 358 -11.90 4.78 17.12
CA PRO A 358 -12.26 5.03 15.74
C PRO A 358 -12.11 6.50 15.33
N ASP A 359 -11.46 6.75 14.20
CA ASP A 359 -11.30 8.07 13.59
C ASP A 359 -12.03 8.12 12.25
N ALA A 360 -13.26 8.58 12.29
CA ALA A 360 -14.14 8.59 11.12
C ALA A 360 -13.60 9.47 9.98
N THR A 361 -12.94 10.58 10.30
CA THR A 361 -12.38 11.51 9.29
C THR A 361 -11.18 10.89 8.58
N LYS A 362 -10.24 10.33 9.34
CA LYS A 362 -9.09 9.64 8.80
C LYS A 362 -9.51 8.46 7.92
N GLN A 363 -10.46 7.64 8.42
CA GLN A 363 -11.01 6.52 7.65
C GLN A 363 -11.73 6.98 6.38
N ALA A 364 -12.53 8.04 6.44
CA ALA A 364 -13.22 8.57 5.27
C ALA A 364 -12.23 9.02 4.18
N ASN A 365 -11.19 9.77 4.54
CA ASN A 365 -10.17 10.23 3.60
C ASN A 365 -9.36 9.08 3.00
N PHE A 366 -9.01 8.08 3.81
CA PHE A 366 -8.39 6.85 3.33
C PHE A 366 -9.30 6.12 2.31
N ASN A 367 -10.59 5.99 2.64
CA ASN A 367 -11.57 5.34 1.76
C ASN A 367 -11.73 6.07 0.44
N GLU A 368 -11.79 7.40 0.45
CA GLU A 368 -11.89 8.20 -0.77
C GLU A 368 -10.66 8.02 -1.68
N PHE A 369 -9.46 7.94 -1.12
CA PHE A 369 -8.26 7.64 -1.88
C PHE A 369 -8.30 6.21 -2.44
N ALA A 370 -8.59 5.21 -1.61
CA ALA A 370 -8.67 3.81 -2.03
C ALA A 370 -9.70 3.61 -3.15
N LYS A 371 -10.91 4.18 -3.00
CA LYS A 371 -11.96 4.11 -4.02
C LYS A 371 -11.55 4.80 -5.32
N ALA A 372 -10.87 5.95 -5.25
CA ALA A 372 -10.40 6.65 -6.43
C ALA A 372 -9.43 5.79 -7.26
N VAL A 373 -8.51 5.08 -6.59
CA VAL A 373 -7.58 4.16 -7.25
C VAL A 373 -8.31 2.95 -7.84
N LEU A 374 -9.20 2.33 -7.06
CA LEU A 374 -9.94 1.11 -7.45
C LEU A 374 -10.97 1.35 -8.56
N ALA A 375 -11.56 2.55 -8.65
CA ALA A 375 -12.60 2.88 -9.62
C ALA A 375 -12.05 3.34 -10.99
N ARG A 376 -10.78 3.74 -11.09
CA ARG A 376 -10.20 4.23 -12.35
C ARG A 376 -10.11 3.08 -13.36
N ARG A 377 -10.83 3.23 -14.48
CA ARG A 377 -10.89 2.26 -15.59
C ARG A 377 -10.27 2.83 -16.86
#